data_5e22aa5c6f0cdd39ceaa35e6a61dd7a0
#
_entry.id   5e22aa5c6f0cdd39ceaa35e6a61dd7a0
#
_cell.length_a   1.000
_cell.length_b   1.000
_cell.length_c   1.000
_cell.angle_alpha   90.00
_cell.angle_beta   90.00
_cell.angle_gamma   90.00
#
_symmetry.space_group_name_H-M   'P 1'
#
loop_
_entity.id
_entity.type
_entity.pdbx_description
1 polymer ?
#
loop_
_entity_poly.entity_id
_entity_poly.type
_entity_poly.pdbx_seq_one_letter_code
_entity_poly.pdbx_strand_id
1 'polypeptide(L)' 'IMDLYVLKEQLERIERKLDARLKDRWLGTQEVVDFTGLSVSTIHRAINRGELKVHQGTGKNMFLESDVNRWIKNGE' A
#
# COMPACT_ATOMS: atom_id res chain seq x y z
N ILE A 1 -4.10 28.18 -25.91
CA ILE A 1 -5.21 27.95 -24.98
C ILE A 1 -5.40 26.45 -24.75
N MET A 2 -5.38 25.69 -25.84
CA MET A 2 -5.44 24.22 -25.76
C MET A 2 -4.26 23.64 -24.98
N ASP A 3 -3.09 24.25 -25.13
CA ASP A 3 -1.87 23.81 -24.49
C ASP A 3 -1.93 23.92 -22.97
N LEU A 4 -2.66 24.94 -22.48
CA LEU A 4 -2.84 25.14 -21.05
C LEU A 4 -3.64 24.01 -20.43
N TYR A 5 -4.66 23.54 -21.11
CA TYR A 5 -5.46 22.40 -20.65
C TYR A 5 -4.65 21.12 -20.63
N VAL A 6 -3.87 20.89 -21.66
CA VAL A 6 -3.03 19.69 -21.75
C VAL A 6 -1.99 19.69 -20.63
N LEU A 7 -1.36 20.84 -20.40
CA LEU A 7 -0.37 20.97 -19.31
C LEU A 7 -1.03 20.74 -17.95
N LYS A 8 -2.22 21.28 -17.75
CA LYS A 8 -2.93 21.11 -16.50
C LYS A 8 -3.29 19.64 -16.26
N GLU A 9 -3.76 18.95 -17.28
CA GLU A 9 -4.06 17.53 -17.19
C GLU A 9 -2.82 16.70 -16.86
N GLN A 10 -1.69 17.02 -17.50
CA GLN A 10 -0.44 16.32 -17.25
C GLN A 10 0.05 16.56 -15.83
N LEU A 11 -0.05 17.78 -15.33
CA LEU A 11 0.30 18.11 -13.97
C LEU A 11 -0.58 17.38 -12.98
N GLU A 12 -1.87 17.31 -13.22
CA GLU A 12 -2.80 16.59 -12.38
C GLU A 12 -2.48 15.11 -12.33
N ARG A 13 -2.10 14.51 -13.46
CA ARG A 13 -1.70 13.11 -13.52
C ARG A 13 -0.44 12.85 -12.70
N ILE A 14 0.53 13.74 -12.80
CA ILE A 14 1.77 13.64 -12.04
C ILE A 14 1.48 13.79 -10.56
N GLU A 15 0.66 14.76 -10.20
CA GLU A 15 0.26 14.98 -8.80
C GLU A 15 -0.47 13.77 -8.23
N ARG A 16 -1.34 13.14 -9.00
CA ARG A 16 -2.04 11.93 -8.55
C ARG A 16 -1.08 10.79 -8.27
N LYS A 17 -0.08 10.60 -9.11
CA LYS A 17 0.93 9.56 -8.90
C LYS A 17 1.77 9.85 -7.67
N LEU A 18 2.17 11.11 -7.49
CA LEU A 18 2.91 11.54 -6.31
C LEU A 18 2.06 11.42 -5.06
N ASP A 19 0.80 11.86 -5.14
CA ASP A 19 -0.14 11.74 -4.03
C ASP A 19 -0.38 10.30 -3.64
N ALA A 20 -0.46 9.39 -4.62
CA ALA A 20 -0.64 7.97 -4.36
C ALA A 20 0.53 7.40 -3.58
N ARG A 21 1.77 7.88 -3.86
CA ARG A 21 2.95 7.46 -3.12
C ARG A 21 3.02 8.10 -1.74
N LEU A 22 2.71 9.39 -1.67
CA LEU A 22 2.74 10.15 -0.42
C LEU A 22 1.62 9.75 0.52
N LYS A 23 0.49 9.34 -0.05
CA LYS A 23 -0.67 8.90 0.72
C LYS A 23 -0.68 7.40 0.99
N ASP A 24 0.39 6.72 0.63
CA ASP A 24 0.51 5.30 0.93
C ASP A 24 0.56 5.17 2.46
N ARG A 25 -0.47 4.57 3.00
CA ARG A 25 -0.66 4.53 4.45
C ARG A 25 0.15 3.42 5.08
N TRP A 26 0.65 3.71 6.25
CA TRP A 26 1.25 2.69 7.10
C TRP A 26 0.14 2.02 7.91
N LEU A 27 0.08 0.71 7.83
CA LEU A 27 -0.91 -0.09 8.55
C LEU A 27 -0.21 -0.94 9.59
N GLY A 28 -0.81 -0.99 10.80
CA GLY A 28 -0.38 -1.95 11.81
C GLY A 28 -0.96 -3.33 11.52
N THR A 29 -0.53 -4.34 12.26
CA THR A 29 -1.01 -5.71 12.05
C THR A 29 -2.55 -5.78 12.15
N GLN A 30 -3.12 -5.16 13.17
CA GLN A 30 -4.57 -5.18 13.36
C GLN A 30 -5.29 -4.47 12.22
N GLU A 31 -4.72 -3.38 11.73
CA GLU A 31 -5.30 -2.65 10.60
C GLU A 31 -5.28 -3.50 9.33
N VAL A 32 -4.22 -4.28 9.12
CA VAL A 32 -4.14 -5.20 7.99
C VAL A 32 -5.21 -6.29 8.11
N VAL A 33 -5.42 -6.80 9.32
CA VAL A 33 -6.50 -7.77 9.58
C VAL A 33 -7.84 -7.16 9.18
N ASP A 34 -8.13 -5.96 9.65
CA ASP A 34 -9.39 -5.28 9.35
C ASP A 34 -9.54 -4.97 7.86
N PHE A 35 -8.44 -4.56 7.22
CA PHE A 35 -8.43 -4.20 5.81
C PHE A 35 -8.63 -5.40 4.91
N THR A 36 -8.02 -6.53 5.23
CA THR A 36 -8.04 -7.72 4.39
C THR A 36 -9.14 -8.71 4.78
N GLY A 37 -9.61 -8.64 6.01
CA GLY A 37 -10.54 -9.65 6.54
C GLY A 37 -9.89 -10.98 6.85
N LEU A 38 -8.56 -11.05 6.81
CA LEU A 38 -7.81 -12.27 7.09
C LEU A 38 -7.38 -12.31 8.56
N SER A 39 -7.05 -13.52 9.05
CA SER A 39 -6.61 -13.68 10.43
C SER A 39 -5.15 -13.24 10.60
N VAL A 40 -4.78 -12.91 11.84
CA VAL A 40 -3.40 -12.57 12.19
C VAL A 40 -2.46 -13.72 11.80
N SER A 41 -2.87 -14.95 12.02
CA SER A 41 -2.06 -16.14 11.68
C SER A 41 -1.75 -16.19 10.20
N THR A 42 -2.74 -15.86 9.35
CA THR A 42 -2.56 -15.83 7.90
C THR A 42 -1.54 -14.76 7.50
N ILE A 43 -1.63 -13.59 8.13
CA ILE A 43 -0.71 -12.48 7.86
C ILE A 43 0.71 -12.86 8.28
N HIS A 44 0.89 -13.43 9.47
CA HIS A 44 2.21 -13.89 9.94
C HIS A 44 2.80 -14.95 9.04
N ARG A 45 1.96 -15.85 8.52
CA ARG A 45 2.39 -16.89 7.59
C ARG A 45 2.89 -16.28 6.29
N ALA A 46 2.19 -15.28 5.78
CA ALA A 46 2.59 -14.57 4.57
C ALA A 46 3.93 -13.85 4.76
N ILE A 47 4.13 -13.24 5.92
CA ILE A 47 5.40 -12.59 6.27
C ILE A 47 6.53 -13.61 6.28
N ASN A 48 6.32 -14.76 6.94
CA ASN A 48 7.33 -15.81 7.06
C ASN A 48 7.69 -16.42 5.69
N ARG A 49 6.75 -16.45 4.77
CA ARG A 49 6.98 -16.94 3.41
C ARG A 49 7.62 -15.89 2.50
N GLY A 50 7.74 -14.65 2.96
CA GLY A 50 8.24 -13.56 2.15
C GLY A 50 7.25 -13.02 1.14
N GLU A 51 5.98 -13.38 1.26
CA GLU A 51 4.93 -12.91 0.36
C GLU A 51 4.48 -11.49 0.69
N LEU A 52 4.48 -11.15 1.98
CA LEU A 52 4.07 -9.84 2.47
C LEU A 52 5.26 -9.16 3.13
N LYS A 53 5.60 -7.98 2.64
CA LYS A 53 6.71 -7.21 3.17
C LYS A 53 6.31 -6.52 4.47
N VAL A 54 7.14 -6.64 5.49
CA VAL A 54 6.93 -6.01 6.79
C VAL A 54 8.09 -5.07 7.10
N HIS A 55 7.78 -3.93 7.71
CA HIS A 55 8.75 -2.94 8.15
C HIS A 55 8.73 -2.86 9.67
N GLN A 56 9.88 -3.05 10.30
CA GLN A 56 9.99 -3.13 11.76
C GLN A 56 10.84 -2.00 12.35
N GLY A 57 11.02 -0.92 11.63
CA GLY A 57 11.93 0.15 12.04
C GLY A 57 11.56 0.85 13.35
N THR A 58 10.31 0.76 13.79
CA THR A 58 9.82 1.41 15.00
C THR A 58 9.58 0.44 16.16
N GLY A 59 9.98 -0.80 16.00
CA GLY A 59 9.71 -1.85 16.98
C GLY A 59 8.35 -2.49 16.85
N LYS A 60 7.52 -1.97 15.96
CA LYS A 60 6.21 -2.54 15.64
C LYS A 60 6.20 -2.98 14.18
N ASN A 61 5.41 -4.00 13.89
CA ASN A 61 5.22 -4.45 12.52
C ASN A 61 4.33 -3.44 11.79
N MET A 62 4.88 -2.83 10.74
CA MET A 62 4.16 -1.86 9.92
C MET A 62 4.15 -2.34 8.48
N PHE A 63 3.06 -2.07 7.79
CA PHE A 63 2.86 -2.50 6.43
C PHE A 63 2.42 -1.31 5.59
N LEU A 64 2.91 -1.23 4.35
CA LEU A 64 2.40 -0.25 3.40
C LEU A 64 1.12 -0.80 2.78
N GLU A 65 0.12 0.06 2.66
CA GLU A 65 -1.16 -0.32 2.08
C GLU A 65 -0.98 -0.87 0.66
N SER A 66 -0.08 -0.27 -0.12
CA SER A 66 0.20 -0.73 -1.48
C SER A 66 0.80 -2.14 -1.49
N ASP A 67 1.65 -2.47 -0.53
CA ASP A 67 2.23 -3.80 -0.42
C ASP A 67 1.16 -4.83 -0.06
N VAL A 68 0.24 -4.46 0.81
CA VAL A 68 -0.88 -5.33 1.20
C VAL A 68 -1.79 -5.58 0.01
N ASN A 69 -2.12 -4.53 -0.73
CA ASN A 69 -2.95 -4.65 -1.94
C ASN A 69 -2.30 -5.57 -2.97
N ARG A 70 -1.00 -5.41 -3.18
CA ARG A 70 -0.25 -6.23 -4.13
C ARG A 70 -0.27 -7.70 -3.71
N TRP A 71 -0.06 -7.95 -2.42
CA TRP A 71 -0.09 -9.29 -1.88
C TRP A 71 -1.44 -9.96 -2.10
N ILE A 72 -2.53 -9.24 -1.81
CA ILE A 72 -3.88 -9.77 -2.01
C ILE A 72 -4.15 -10.09 -3.47
N LYS A 73 -3.75 -9.20 -4.38
CA LYS A 73 -3.95 -9.40 -5.82
C LYS A 73 -3.15 -10.59 -6.34
N ASN A 74 -1.94 -10.76 -5.85
CA ASN A 74 -1.07 -11.85 -6.29
C ASN A 74 -1.45 -13.18 -5.64
N GLY A 75 -2.15 -13.13 -4.51
CA GLY A 75 -2.56 -14.32 -3.79
C GLY A 75 -3.75 -15.05 -4.42
N GLU A 76 -4.35 -14.45 -5.43
CA GLU A 76 -5.42 -15.10 -6.19
C GLU A 76 -4.81 -16.01 -7.27
#